data_77624c5e9b29e8371d4ad6138da02607
#
_entry.id   77624c5e9b29e8371d4ad6138da02607
#
_cell.length_a   1.000
_cell.length_b   1.000
_cell.length_c   1.000
_cell.angle_alpha   90.00
_cell.angle_beta   90.00
_cell.angle_gamma   90.00
#
_symmetry.space_group_name_H-M   'P 1'
#
loop_
_entity.id
_entity.type
_entity.pdbx_description
1 polymer ?
#
loop_
_entity_poly.entity_id
_entity_poly.type
_entity_poly.pdbx_seq_one_letter_code
_entity_poly.pdbx_strand_id
1 'polypeptide(L)'
;MKGEYMSERHVGKVIQVMGPVLDIRFQEGQLPELLNAIEIENQGSRVIAEVAQQIGDDVVRCIAMNSTDGMVRGVDAVDTGAPISVPVGDACLGRVFNLLGDPVDKKPAPQNAERWSIHRQAPSYEEQMPTTEILETGIKVVDLLCPYQKGGKIGL
;
A
#
# COMPACT_ATOMS: atom_id res chain seq x y z
N MET A 1 29.84 2.95 11.80
CA MET A 1 29.76 3.62 10.50
C MET A 1 28.73 2.85 9.67
N LYS A 2 27.46 3.26 9.70
CA LYS A 2 26.40 2.76 8.80
C LYS A 2 26.38 3.73 7.63
N GLY A 3 26.86 3.27 6.47
CA GLY A 3 26.72 4.03 5.23
C GLY A 3 25.23 4.10 4.88
N GLU A 4 24.68 5.30 4.92
CA GLU A 4 23.44 5.61 4.26
C GLU A 4 23.67 5.46 2.74
N TYR A 5 23.17 4.36 2.18
CA TYR A 5 22.90 4.30 0.76
C TYR A 5 21.72 5.26 0.50
N MET A 6 22.01 6.51 0.19
CA MET A 6 21.08 7.34 -0.53
C MET A 6 20.95 6.70 -1.93
N SER A 7 19.94 5.87 -2.12
CA SER A 7 19.55 5.46 -3.47
C SER A 7 19.21 6.74 -4.22
N GLU A 8 19.87 7.01 -5.33
CA GLU A 8 19.49 8.09 -6.25
C GLU A 8 18.02 7.86 -6.60
N ARG A 9 17.15 8.77 -6.15
CA ARG A 9 15.73 8.69 -6.46
C ARG A 9 15.56 8.93 -7.96
N HIS A 10 15.02 7.95 -8.66
CA HIS A 10 14.72 8.09 -10.08
C HIS A 10 13.56 9.06 -10.25
N VAL A 11 13.73 10.04 -11.12
CA VAL A 11 12.72 11.06 -11.39
C VAL A 11 12.28 10.95 -12.83
N GLY A 12 11.00 10.67 -13.02
CA GLY A 12 10.32 10.67 -14.31
C GLY A 12 9.45 11.90 -14.51
N LYS A 13 8.79 11.96 -15.67
CA LYS A 13 7.84 13.01 -16.04
C LYS A 13 6.50 12.40 -16.43
N VAL A 14 5.41 12.94 -15.89
CA VAL A 14 4.06 12.58 -16.32
C VAL A 14 3.89 13.00 -17.79
N ILE A 15 3.63 12.05 -18.68
CA ILE A 15 3.42 12.30 -20.12
C ILE A 15 1.96 12.23 -20.52
N GLN A 16 1.14 11.47 -19.77
CA GLN A 16 -0.29 11.33 -20.05
C GLN A 16 -1.07 11.16 -18.73
N VAL A 17 -2.26 11.75 -18.70
CA VAL A 17 -3.22 11.63 -17.59
C VAL A 17 -4.56 11.19 -18.17
N MET A 18 -5.11 10.07 -17.69
CA MET A 18 -6.39 9.50 -18.12
C MET A 18 -7.20 9.09 -16.89
N GLY A 19 -7.87 10.05 -16.25
CA GLY A 19 -8.51 9.80 -14.96
C GLY A 19 -7.47 9.33 -13.93
N PRO A 20 -7.64 8.18 -13.28
CA PRO A 20 -6.66 7.68 -12.30
C PRO A 20 -5.42 7.03 -12.93
N VAL A 21 -5.38 6.87 -14.25
CA VAL A 21 -4.27 6.24 -14.94
C VAL A 21 -3.28 7.30 -15.42
N LEU A 22 -2.01 7.12 -15.06
CA LEU A 22 -0.92 8.02 -15.41
C LEU A 22 0.14 7.25 -16.20
N ASP A 23 0.56 7.79 -17.32
CA ASP A 23 1.76 7.29 -18.01
C ASP A 23 2.93 8.23 -17.69
N ILE A 24 4.02 7.65 -17.19
CA ILE A 24 5.19 8.37 -16.68
C ILE A 24 6.42 7.86 -17.40
N ARG A 25 7.21 8.77 -17.97
CA ARG A 25 8.47 8.45 -18.64
C ARG A 25 9.64 8.71 -17.70
N PHE A 26 10.51 7.72 -17.57
CA PHE A 26 11.78 7.82 -16.86
C PHE A 26 12.95 7.92 -17.84
N GLN A 27 14.15 8.06 -17.34
CA GLN A 27 15.37 7.97 -18.14
C GLN A 27 15.71 6.50 -18.40
N GLU A 28 16.44 6.24 -19.48
CA GLU A 28 16.91 4.89 -19.79
C GLU A 28 17.70 4.30 -18.61
N GLY A 29 17.36 3.07 -18.23
CA GLY A 29 17.98 2.37 -17.09
C GLY A 29 17.48 2.79 -15.71
N GLN A 30 16.52 3.72 -15.62
CA GLN A 30 15.92 4.18 -14.35
C GLN A 30 14.45 3.80 -14.22
N LEU A 31 14.02 2.79 -14.94
CA LEU A 31 12.62 2.37 -14.94
C LEU A 31 12.24 1.77 -13.57
N PRO A 32 11.16 2.26 -12.93
CA PRO A 32 10.70 1.70 -11.66
C PRO A 32 10.26 0.24 -11.78
N GLU A 33 10.43 -0.51 -10.71
CA GLU A 33 9.89 -1.86 -10.63
C GLU A 33 8.37 -1.84 -10.51
N LEU A 34 7.74 -2.97 -10.88
CA LEU A 34 6.31 -3.15 -10.71
C LEU A 34 5.94 -3.03 -9.22
N LEU A 35 4.77 -2.45 -8.94
CA LEU A 35 4.23 -2.19 -7.61
C LEU A 35 4.97 -1.09 -6.82
N ASN A 36 6.05 -0.49 -7.35
CA ASN A 36 6.65 0.65 -6.69
C ASN A 36 5.67 1.82 -6.58
N ALA A 37 5.77 2.53 -5.47
CA ALA A 37 5.04 3.77 -5.24
C ALA A 37 5.78 4.94 -5.90
N ILE A 38 5.06 5.70 -6.71
CA ILE A 38 5.55 6.93 -7.35
C ILE A 38 4.90 8.12 -6.67
N GLU A 39 5.72 9.06 -6.23
CA GLU A 39 5.28 10.29 -5.57
C GLU A 39 5.27 11.44 -6.57
N ILE A 40 4.12 12.14 -6.65
CA ILE A 40 3.91 13.24 -7.59
C ILE A 40 3.35 14.41 -6.80
N GLU A 41 3.95 15.57 -6.94
CA GLU A 41 3.41 16.80 -6.37
C GLU A 41 2.51 17.51 -7.40
N ASN A 42 1.22 17.55 -7.10
CA ASN A 42 0.22 18.18 -7.96
C ASN A 42 -0.36 19.42 -7.28
N GLN A 43 0.07 20.60 -7.68
CA GLN A 43 -0.43 21.91 -7.19
C GLN A 43 -0.50 22.01 -5.65
N GLY A 44 0.54 21.52 -4.96
CA GLY A 44 0.60 21.51 -3.49
C GLY A 44 -0.11 20.31 -2.83
N SER A 45 -0.67 19.41 -3.60
CA SER A 45 -1.23 18.14 -3.13
C SER A 45 -0.30 16.99 -3.50
N ARG A 46 -0.02 16.12 -2.54
CA ARG A 46 0.75 14.90 -2.77
C ARG A 46 -0.14 13.81 -3.36
N VAL A 47 0.19 13.34 -4.55
CA VAL A 47 -0.46 12.20 -5.20
C VAL A 47 0.50 11.02 -5.19
N ILE A 48 0.02 9.87 -4.73
CA ILE A 48 0.75 8.60 -4.81
C ILE A 48 0.13 7.76 -5.90
N ALA A 49 0.96 7.22 -6.78
CA ALA A 49 0.56 6.29 -7.81
C ALA A 49 1.37 5.00 -7.72
N GLU A 50 0.77 3.88 -8.04
CA GLU A 50 1.44 2.57 -8.05
C GLU A 50 1.75 2.16 -9.48
N VAL A 51 2.96 1.64 -9.71
CA VAL A 51 3.36 1.11 -11.01
C VAL A 51 2.62 -0.18 -11.30
N ALA A 52 1.69 -0.14 -12.25
CA ALA A 52 0.88 -1.29 -12.66
C ALA A 52 1.50 -2.06 -13.84
N GLN A 53 2.17 -1.35 -14.75
CA GLN A 53 2.69 -1.96 -15.98
C GLN A 53 3.86 -1.16 -16.54
N GLN A 54 4.84 -1.84 -17.10
CA GLN A 54 5.86 -1.26 -17.97
C GLN A 54 5.39 -1.41 -19.41
N ILE A 55 5.24 -0.30 -20.14
CA ILE A 55 4.64 -0.30 -21.50
C ILE A 55 5.64 -0.11 -22.62
N GLY A 56 6.93 -0.08 -22.30
CA GLY A 56 8.03 0.14 -23.27
C GLY A 56 8.43 1.60 -23.39
N ASP A 57 9.50 1.88 -24.15
CA ASP A 57 10.05 3.23 -24.38
C ASP A 57 10.28 4.04 -23.10
N ASP A 58 10.81 3.37 -22.06
CA ASP A 58 11.06 3.93 -20.73
C ASP A 58 9.80 4.51 -20.04
N VAL A 59 8.62 4.02 -20.41
CA VAL A 59 7.34 4.46 -19.87
C VAL A 59 6.72 3.39 -18.97
N VAL A 60 6.27 3.82 -17.80
CA VAL A 60 5.44 3.01 -16.90
C VAL A 60 4.03 3.56 -16.86
N ARG A 61 3.08 2.66 -16.76
CA ARG A 61 1.68 2.97 -16.48
C ARG A 61 1.41 2.78 -15.01
N CYS A 62 0.92 3.85 -14.38
CA CYS A 62 0.65 3.90 -12.96
C CYS A 62 -0.84 4.14 -12.69
N ILE A 63 -1.30 3.70 -11.52
CA ILE A 63 -2.65 3.95 -11.02
C ILE A 63 -2.54 4.87 -9.82
N ALA A 64 -3.14 6.06 -9.91
CA ALA A 64 -3.16 7.02 -8.83
C ALA A 64 -4.12 6.57 -7.71
N MET A 65 -3.67 6.69 -6.47
CA MET A 65 -4.44 6.35 -5.26
C MET A 65 -5.27 7.52 -4.73
N ASN A 66 -5.00 8.72 -5.24
CA ASN A 66 -5.71 9.96 -4.92
C ASN A 66 -6.28 10.59 -6.19
N SER A 67 -7.05 11.68 -6.05
CA SER A 67 -7.53 12.45 -7.20
C SER A 67 -6.37 13.01 -8.02
N THR A 68 -6.51 12.91 -9.33
CA THR A 68 -5.61 13.49 -10.33
C THR A 68 -6.15 14.81 -10.91
N ASP A 69 -7.18 15.37 -10.30
CA ASP A 69 -7.79 16.61 -10.77
C ASP A 69 -6.76 17.75 -10.84
N GLY A 70 -6.77 18.46 -11.96
CA GLY A 70 -5.82 19.54 -12.20
C GLY A 70 -4.39 19.11 -12.52
N MET A 71 -4.10 17.82 -12.58
CA MET A 71 -2.76 17.33 -12.94
C MET A 71 -2.43 17.64 -14.41
N VAL A 72 -1.26 18.17 -14.64
CA VAL A 72 -0.77 18.53 -15.97
C VAL A 72 0.39 17.64 -16.39
N ARG A 73 0.61 17.53 -17.70
CA ARG A 73 1.80 16.85 -18.25
C ARG A 73 3.08 17.62 -17.88
N GLY A 74 4.18 16.90 -17.73
CA GLY A 74 5.49 17.47 -17.43
C GLY A 74 5.80 17.60 -15.94
N VAL A 75 4.84 17.27 -15.06
CA VAL A 75 5.07 17.24 -13.61
C VAL A 75 6.06 16.15 -13.26
N ASP A 76 6.93 16.41 -12.27
CA ASP A 76 7.91 15.46 -11.77
C ASP A 76 7.22 14.32 -11.01
N ALA A 77 7.71 13.11 -11.26
CA ALA A 77 7.24 11.89 -10.63
C ALA A 77 8.46 11.14 -10.08
N VAL A 78 8.51 10.98 -8.77
CA VAL A 78 9.66 10.42 -8.06
C VAL A 78 9.38 8.98 -7.66
N ASP A 79 10.21 8.05 -8.13
CA ASP A 79 10.18 6.67 -7.65
C ASP A 79 10.66 6.61 -6.20
N THR A 80 9.87 6.00 -5.33
CA THR A 80 10.25 5.80 -3.92
C THR A 80 11.18 4.60 -3.72
N GLY A 81 11.34 3.75 -4.75
CA GLY A 81 12.14 2.53 -4.70
C GLY A 81 11.50 1.40 -3.89
N ALA A 82 10.23 1.54 -3.49
CA ALA A 82 9.52 0.54 -2.70
C ALA A 82 8.01 0.60 -2.95
N PRO A 83 7.27 -0.50 -2.70
CA PRO A 83 5.82 -0.51 -2.74
C PRO A 83 5.19 0.38 -1.66
N ILE A 84 3.91 0.70 -1.85
CA ILE A 84 3.10 1.37 -0.81
C ILE A 84 3.16 0.54 0.47
N SER A 85 3.44 1.19 1.59
CA SER A 85 3.51 0.56 2.90
C SER A 85 2.64 1.29 3.91
N VAL A 86 2.14 0.55 4.89
CA VAL A 86 1.27 1.07 5.96
C VAL A 86 1.84 0.75 7.33
N PRO A 87 1.58 1.60 8.35
CA PRO A 87 2.01 1.30 9.71
C PRO A 87 1.26 0.09 10.25
N VAL A 88 1.93 -0.72 11.04
CA VAL A 88 1.38 -1.93 11.68
C VAL A 88 1.77 -2.00 13.16
N GLY A 89 1.21 -2.99 13.88
CA GLY A 89 1.50 -3.25 15.28
C GLY A 89 0.55 -2.55 16.25
N ASP A 90 0.84 -2.66 17.54
CA ASP A 90 -0.04 -2.22 18.64
C ASP A 90 -0.38 -0.72 18.58
N ALA A 91 0.54 0.10 18.05
CA ALA A 91 0.31 1.54 17.89
C ALA A 91 -0.82 1.88 16.90
N CYS A 92 -1.27 0.90 16.11
CA CYS A 92 -2.35 1.05 15.14
C CYS A 92 -3.71 0.58 15.68
N LEU A 93 -3.76 -0.05 16.84
CA LEU A 93 -5.01 -0.55 17.44
C LEU A 93 -5.94 0.61 17.81
N GLY A 94 -7.21 0.49 17.45
CA GLY A 94 -8.21 1.52 17.69
C GLY A 94 -7.99 2.83 16.90
N ARG A 95 -7.18 2.80 15.84
CA ARG A 95 -6.89 3.92 14.94
C ARG A 95 -7.58 3.73 13.58
N VAL A 96 -7.76 4.82 12.85
CA VAL A 96 -8.31 4.80 11.50
C VAL A 96 -7.31 5.46 10.54
N PHE A 97 -6.96 4.73 9.48
CA PHE A 97 -6.00 5.16 8.47
C PHE A 97 -6.63 5.16 7.07
N ASN A 98 -6.07 5.98 6.19
CA ASN A 98 -6.34 5.86 4.76
C ASN A 98 -5.48 4.75 4.13
N LEU A 99 -5.64 4.55 2.81
CA LEU A 99 -4.87 3.57 2.02
C LEU A 99 -3.34 3.75 2.14
N LEU A 100 -2.88 4.97 2.34
CA LEU A 100 -1.45 5.31 2.41
C LEU A 100 -0.88 5.18 3.84
N GLY A 101 -1.74 4.84 4.81
CA GLY A 101 -1.36 4.75 6.21
C GLY A 101 -1.31 6.09 6.93
N ASP A 102 -1.93 7.14 6.36
CA ASP A 102 -2.08 8.41 7.05
C ASP A 102 -3.31 8.37 7.98
N PRO A 103 -3.21 8.89 9.20
CA PRO A 103 -4.33 8.87 10.13
C PRO A 103 -5.44 9.83 9.66
N VAL A 104 -6.67 9.31 9.61
CA VAL A 104 -7.88 10.10 9.32
C VAL A 104 -8.74 10.38 10.55
N ASP A 105 -8.34 9.85 11.70
CA ASP A 105 -9.00 9.99 13.00
C ASP A 105 -8.65 11.27 13.75
N LYS A 106 -8.00 12.23 13.09
CA LYS A 106 -7.54 13.52 13.65
C LYS A 106 -6.52 13.39 14.80
N LYS A 107 -5.92 12.22 14.97
CA LYS A 107 -4.84 12.00 15.94
C LYS A 107 -3.48 12.02 15.22
N PRO A 108 -2.38 12.31 15.93
CA PRO A 108 -1.05 12.29 15.32
C PRO A 108 -0.71 10.90 14.75
N ALA A 109 0.17 10.87 13.74
CA ALA A 109 0.66 9.61 13.18
C ALA A 109 1.38 8.78 14.25
N PRO A 110 1.25 7.44 14.21
CA PRO A 110 1.96 6.57 15.13
C PRO A 110 3.48 6.75 14.96
N GLN A 111 4.16 7.05 16.07
CA GLN A 111 5.61 7.20 16.05
C GLN A 111 6.26 5.82 16.18
N ASN A 112 7.35 5.60 15.42
CA ASN A 112 8.13 4.35 15.44
C ASN A 112 7.33 3.08 15.14
N ALA A 113 6.19 3.18 14.45
CA ALA A 113 5.47 2.00 13.99
C ALA A 113 6.26 1.31 12.87
N GLU A 114 6.32 -0.01 12.95
CA GLU A 114 6.80 -0.83 11.84
C GLU A 114 5.89 -0.60 10.62
N ARG A 115 6.45 -0.64 9.43
CA ARG A 115 5.67 -0.48 8.19
C ARG A 115 5.80 -1.73 7.34
N TRP A 116 4.65 -2.22 6.87
CA TRP A 116 4.59 -3.36 5.96
C TRP A 116 4.07 -2.94 4.59
N SER A 117 4.62 -3.58 3.55
CA SER A 117 4.08 -3.45 2.21
C SER A 117 2.65 -3.97 2.15
N ILE A 118 1.79 -3.26 1.38
CA ILE A 118 0.42 -3.72 1.11
C ILE A 118 0.40 -5.00 0.25
N HIS A 119 1.50 -5.30 -0.46
CA HIS A 119 1.70 -6.49 -1.29
C HIS A 119 2.43 -7.61 -0.55
N ARG A 120 2.35 -7.62 0.78
CA ARG A 120 2.96 -8.67 1.58
C ARG A 120 2.40 -10.04 1.21
N GLN A 121 3.27 -11.04 1.15
CA GLN A 121 2.89 -12.44 1.00
C GLN A 121 2.05 -12.91 2.20
N ALA A 122 1.10 -13.81 1.94
CA ALA A 122 0.36 -14.46 3.03
C ALA A 122 1.33 -15.27 3.92
N PRO A 123 1.03 -15.42 5.23
CA PRO A 123 1.81 -16.25 6.12
C PRO A 123 1.94 -17.69 5.58
N SER A 124 3.14 -18.27 5.71
CA SER A 124 3.36 -19.67 5.38
C SER A 124 2.54 -20.59 6.30
N TYR A 125 2.38 -21.85 5.90
CA TYR A 125 1.65 -22.82 6.73
C TYR A 125 2.29 -23.00 8.12
N GLU A 126 3.62 -22.89 8.20
CA GLU A 126 4.39 -23.04 9.45
C GLU A 126 4.18 -21.85 10.40
N GLU A 127 3.93 -20.66 9.86
CA GLU A 127 3.64 -19.46 10.63
C GLU A 127 2.20 -19.37 11.12
N GLN A 128 1.31 -20.23 10.59
CA GLN A 128 -0.09 -20.25 10.99
C GLN A 128 -0.24 -21.04 12.29
N MET A 129 -0.78 -20.42 13.31
CA MET A 129 -1.16 -21.13 14.55
C MET A 129 -2.48 -21.88 14.32
N PRO A 130 -2.50 -23.21 14.37
CA PRO A 130 -3.77 -23.95 14.38
C PRO A 130 -4.50 -23.64 15.69
N THR A 131 -5.55 -22.81 15.62
CA THR A 131 -6.37 -22.54 16.79
C THR A 131 -7.43 -23.63 16.93
N THR A 132 -7.53 -24.21 18.10
CA THR A 132 -8.61 -25.12 18.50
C THR A 132 -9.66 -24.42 19.37
N GLU A 133 -9.54 -23.09 19.51
CA GLU A 133 -10.46 -22.31 20.31
C GLU A 133 -11.83 -22.18 19.66
N ILE A 134 -12.88 -22.42 20.45
CA ILE A 134 -14.27 -22.23 20.04
C ILE A 134 -14.71 -20.80 20.34
N LEU A 135 -15.42 -20.18 19.41
CA LEU A 135 -16.11 -18.92 19.63
C LEU A 135 -17.45 -19.23 20.34
N GLU A 136 -17.52 -18.97 21.61
CA GLU A 136 -18.76 -19.13 22.39
C GLU A 136 -19.77 -18.05 21.98
N THR A 137 -20.85 -18.47 21.30
CA THR A 137 -21.89 -17.57 20.80
C THR A 137 -22.98 -17.30 21.83
N GLY A 138 -23.13 -18.19 22.85
CA GLY A 138 -24.23 -18.21 23.81
C GLY A 138 -25.51 -18.82 23.22
N ILE A 139 -25.51 -19.24 21.98
CA ILE A 139 -26.65 -19.93 21.34
C ILE A 139 -26.44 -21.43 21.49
N LYS A 140 -27.23 -22.07 22.38
CA LYS A 140 -27.04 -23.48 22.76
C LYS A 140 -26.95 -24.44 21.59
N VAL A 141 -27.81 -24.28 20.59
CA VAL A 141 -27.83 -25.19 19.43
C VAL A 141 -26.57 -25.00 18.57
N VAL A 142 -26.04 -23.81 18.47
CA VAL A 142 -24.80 -23.53 17.71
C VAL A 142 -23.62 -24.11 18.48
N ASP A 143 -23.45 -23.70 19.74
CA ASP A 143 -22.27 -24.04 20.53
C ASP A 143 -22.16 -25.53 20.80
N LEU A 144 -23.31 -26.24 20.86
CA LEU A 144 -23.36 -27.68 21.16
C LEU A 144 -23.28 -28.57 19.91
N LEU A 145 -23.99 -28.21 18.84
CA LEU A 145 -24.15 -29.08 17.68
C LEU A 145 -23.25 -28.65 16.49
N CYS A 146 -22.86 -27.38 16.41
CA CYS A 146 -22.12 -26.82 15.30
C CYS A 146 -21.18 -25.68 15.79
N PRO A 147 -20.26 -25.98 16.71
CA PRO A 147 -19.43 -24.95 17.32
C PRO A 147 -18.58 -24.21 16.27
N TYR A 148 -18.45 -22.91 16.46
CA TYR A 148 -17.65 -22.06 15.59
C TYR A 148 -16.21 -21.98 16.08
N GLN A 149 -15.26 -22.23 15.20
CA GLN A 149 -13.86 -22.07 15.51
C GLN A 149 -13.45 -20.60 15.34
N LYS A 150 -12.73 -20.03 16.32
CA LYS A 150 -12.13 -18.70 16.17
C LYS A 150 -11.17 -18.68 14.98
N GLY A 151 -11.31 -17.67 14.11
CA GLY A 151 -10.52 -17.55 12.88
C GLY A 151 -10.95 -18.47 11.74
N GLY A 152 -11.99 -19.29 11.94
CA GLY A 152 -12.58 -20.17 10.93
C GLY A 152 -13.48 -19.40 9.96
N LYS A 153 -13.77 -20.03 8.79
CA LYS A 153 -14.76 -19.57 7.82
C LYS A 153 -16.03 -20.40 7.98
N ILE A 154 -17.14 -19.73 8.28
CA ILE A 154 -18.42 -20.38 8.57
C ILE A 154 -19.45 -19.91 7.55
N GLY A 155 -20.06 -20.84 6.82
CA GLY A 155 -21.15 -20.57 5.88
C GLY A 155 -22.51 -20.85 6.56
N LEU A 156 -23.44 -19.91 6.47
CA LEU A 156 -24.82 -20.05 6.94
C LEU A 156 -25.79 -19.98 5.78
#